data_c5d05f372365569035b102816423f764
#
_entry.id   c5d05f372365569035b102816423f764
#
_cell.length_a   1.000
_cell.length_b   1.000
_cell.length_c   1.000
_cell.angle_alpha   90.00
_cell.angle_beta   90.00
_cell.angle_gamma   90.00
#
_symmetry.space_group_name_H-M   'P 1'
#
loop_
_entity.id
_entity.type
_entity.pdbx_description
1 polymer ?
#
loop_
_entity_poly.entity_id
_entity_poly.type
_entity_poly.pdbx_seq_one_letter_code
_entity_poly.pdbx_strand_id
1 'polypeptide(L)'
;MLSITNVSYKYNDRQVLKSVSAEVHSGECLAIVGESGSGKSTLLKLIFGQMDVDSGAIIWNNQPILGPKNKLVVGHGFMKYVAQEFDLMPYTSVSENIGSYLSNFYPTEKKSRVQELVEVVELEGFENTKVQFLSGGQKQRVALARAIAKRPEIILLDEPFSHIDNFKKQSLRRNLFAYLKKNKIACVMATHDKDDVLAYADQMMVLHKGEVMRTDLPSAIYSNPEHPLIAAFFGEYSTIEGELYYAHQIVLTDKSSLKAVVKHSFYKGNYFLIEASLNEDVIYFKNPTAVEENSVVSLTLKR
;
A
#
# COMPACT_ATOMS: atom_id res chain seq x y z
N MET A 1 -17.30 2.68 -10.93
CA MET A 1 -16.39 1.53 -11.00
C MET A 1 -15.21 1.89 -11.90
N LEU A 2 -13.98 1.67 -11.45
CA LEU A 2 -12.77 1.67 -12.28
C LEU A 2 -12.66 0.30 -12.97
N SER A 3 -12.47 0.30 -14.28
CA SER A 3 -12.16 -0.90 -15.05
C SER A 3 -10.84 -0.70 -15.78
N ILE A 4 -9.89 -1.59 -15.57
CA ILE A 4 -8.59 -1.67 -16.24
C ILE A 4 -8.62 -2.96 -17.05
N THR A 5 -8.47 -2.87 -18.37
CA THR A 5 -8.62 -4.03 -19.26
C THR A 5 -7.39 -4.20 -20.13
N ASN A 6 -6.63 -5.26 -19.89
CA ASN A 6 -5.46 -5.68 -20.67
C ASN A 6 -4.46 -4.55 -20.95
N VAL A 7 -4.22 -3.69 -19.94
CA VAL A 7 -3.33 -2.53 -20.07
C VAL A 7 -1.89 -2.97 -20.17
N SER A 8 -1.23 -2.52 -21.25
CA SER A 8 0.20 -2.68 -21.43
C SER A 8 0.85 -1.33 -21.65
N TYR A 9 2.11 -1.21 -21.19
CA TYR A 9 2.88 0.00 -21.31
C TYR A 9 4.38 -0.27 -21.34
N LYS A 10 5.12 0.48 -22.18
CA LYS A 10 6.57 0.46 -22.25
C LYS A 10 7.17 1.86 -22.23
N TYR A 11 8.31 2.00 -21.55
CA TYR A 11 9.18 3.16 -21.70
C TYR A 11 10.19 2.87 -22.81
N ASN A 12 10.10 3.60 -23.91
CA ASN A 12 10.87 3.29 -25.12
C ASN A 12 10.67 1.81 -25.51
N ASP A 13 11.72 1.00 -25.51
CA ASP A 13 11.65 -0.43 -25.85
C ASP A 13 11.49 -1.36 -24.62
N ARG A 14 11.57 -0.81 -23.41
CA ARG A 14 11.43 -1.61 -22.18
C ARG A 14 9.97 -1.73 -21.76
N GLN A 15 9.44 -2.94 -21.85
CA GLN A 15 8.10 -3.24 -21.35
C GLN A 15 8.07 -3.17 -19.83
N VAL A 16 7.10 -2.40 -19.28
CA VAL A 16 6.93 -2.16 -17.85
C VAL A 16 5.63 -2.76 -17.33
N LEU A 17 4.58 -2.78 -18.15
CA LEU A 17 3.31 -3.43 -17.83
C LEU A 17 2.87 -4.31 -18.99
N LYS A 18 2.34 -5.50 -18.67
CA LYS A 18 1.95 -6.51 -19.64
C LYS A 18 0.54 -7.01 -19.32
N SER A 19 -0.44 -6.57 -20.11
CA SER A 19 -1.84 -7.04 -20.06
C SER A 19 -2.46 -7.02 -18.66
N VAL A 20 -2.25 -5.93 -17.91
CA VAL A 20 -2.78 -5.76 -16.54
C VAL A 20 -4.28 -5.50 -16.60
N SER A 21 -5.05 -6.26 -15.82
CA SER A 21 -6.50 -6.07 -15.67
C SER A 21 -6.90 -6.03 -14.20
N ALA A 22 -7.83 -5.13 -13.85
CA ALA A 22 -8.40 -5.00 -12.51
C ALA A 22 -9.74 -4.26 -12.54
N GLU A 23 -10.55 -4.44 -11.51
CA GLU A 23 -11.77 -3.69 -11.27
C GLU A 23 -11.78 -3.17 -9.83
N VAL A 24 -12.29 -1.94 -9.62
CA VAL A 24 -12.43 -1.34 -8.29
C VAL A 24 -13.77 -0.60 -8.21
N HIS A 25 -14.60 -0.97 -7.25
CA HIS A 25 -15.88 -0.32 -7.04
C HIS A 25 -15.77 0.93 -6.15
N SER A 26 -16.83 1.74 -6.15
CA SER A 26 -16.93 2.91 -5.29
C SER A 26 -16.85 2.50 -3.82
N GLY A 27 -15.93 3.12 -3.06
CA GLY A 27 -15.69 2.82 -1.65
C GLY A 27 -14.84 1.58 -1.38
N GLU A 28 -14.34 0.89 -2.42
CA GLU A 28 -13.38 -0.21 -2.31
C GLU A 28 -11.94 0.30 -2.40
N CYS A 29 -11.04 -0.44 -1.76
CA CYS A 29 -9.60 -0.22 -1.78
C CYS A 29 -8.89 -1.41 -2.45
N LEU A 30 -8.23 -1.15 -3.59
CA LEU A 30 -7.29 -2.08 -4.23
C LEU A 30 -5.86 -1.72 -3.80
N ALA A 31 -5.18 -2.63 -3.14
CA ALA A 31 -3.75 -2.51 -2.87
C ALA A 31 -2.92 -3.20 -3.95
N ILE A 32 -1.99 -2.47 -4.56
CA ILE A 32 -1.02 -2.99 -5.53
C ILE A 32 0.30 -3.18 -4.80
N VAL A 33 0.78 -4.41 -4.73
CA VAL A 33 2.05 -4.76 -4.09
C VAL A 33 3.01 -5.41 -5.08
N GLY A 34 4.28 -5.42 -4.75
CA GLY A 34 5.33 -6.01 -5.56
C GLY A 34 6.68 -5.35 -5.30
N GLU A 35 7.74 -5.93 -5.82
CA GLU A 35 9.10 -5.42 -5.69
C GLU A 35 9.26 -4.01 -6.28
N SER A 36 10.34 -3.33 -5.90
CA SER A 36 10.71 -2.06 -6.54
C SER A 36 10.93 -2.29 -8.05
N GLY A 37 10.37 -1.40 -8.88
CA GLY A 37 10.44 -1.53 -10.33
C GLY A 37 9.45 -2.53 -10.96
N SER A 38 8.52 -3.11 -10.21
CA SER A 38 7.49 -4.02 -10.77
C SER A 38 6.43 -3.33 -11.64
N GLY A 39 6.33 -1.98 -11.60
CA GLY A 39 5.40 -1.20 -12.42
C GLY A 39 4.26 -0.53 -11.65
N LYS A 40 4.21 -0.60 -10.30
CA LYS A 40 3.13 -0.04 -9.47
C LYS A 40 2.86 1.45 -9.73
N SER A 41 3.88 2.29 -9.56
CA SER A 41 3.74 3.74 -9.81
C SER A 41 3.42 4.06 -11.26
N THR A 42 3.92 3.26 -12.21
CA THR A 42 3.56 3.38 -13.63
C THR A 42 2.08 3.10 -13.84
N LEU A 43 1.54 2.05 -13.22
CA LEU A 43 0.11 1.73 -13.31
C LEU A 43 -0.75 2.86 -12.72
N LEU A 44 -0.37 3.40 -11.54
CA LEU A 44 -1.08 4.55 -10.96
C LEU A 44 -1.06 5.79 -11.88
N LYS A 45 0.08 6.09 -12.53
CA LYS A 45 0.21 7.21 -13.47
C LYS A 45 -0.66 7.00 -14.72
N LEU A 46 -0.77 5.79 -15.23
CA LEU A 46 -1.67 5.45 -16.35
C LEU A 46 -3.15 5.60 -15.94
N ILE A 47 -3.53 5.10 -14.75
CA ILE A 47 -4.88 5.28 -14.20
C ILE A 47 -5.20 6.78 -14.02
N PHE A 48 -4.22 7.60 -13.63
CA PHE A 48 -4.41 9.04 -13.52
C PHE A 48 -4.52 9.77 -14.86
N GLY A 49 -4.15 9.11 -15.96
CA GLY A 49 -4.07 9.71 -17.28
C GLY A 49 -2.85 10.61 -17.46
N GLN A 50 -1.77 10.39 -16.69
CA GLN A 50 -0.50 11.12 -16.84
C GLN A 50 0.30 10.61 -18.04
N MET A 51 0.00 9.41 -18.49
CA MET A 51 0.61 8.76 -19.65
C MET A 51 -0.47 8.03 -20.44
N ASP A 52 -0.24 7.83 -21.74
CA ASP A 52 -1.11 7.04 -22.60
C ASP A 52 -0.76 5.55 -22.49
N VAL A 53 -1.77 4.69 -22.48
CA VAL A 53 -1.57 3.24 -22.61
C VAL A 53 -1.11 2.88 -24.02
N ASP A 54 -0.24 1.88 -24.16
CA ASP A 54 0.14 1.35 -25.48
C ASP A 54 -0.94 0.41 -26.04
N SER A 55 -1.58 -0.36 -25.15
CA SER A 55 -2.74 -1.19 -25.46
C SER A 55 -3.64 -1.37 -24.25
N GLY A 56 -4.86 -1.82 -24.49
CA GLY A 56 -5.88 -1.93 -23.46
C GLY A 56 -6.66 -0.64 -23.23
N ALA A 57 -7.44 -0.59 -22.16
CA ALA A 57 -8.26 0.56 -21.81
C ALA A 57 -8.39 0.74 -20.30
N ILE A 58 -8.53 2.00 -19.86
CA ILE A 58 -8.86 2.36 -18.48
C ILE A 58 -10.11 3.22 -18.50
N ILE A 59 -11.12 2.82 -17.74
CA ILE A 59 -12.44 3.45 -17.75
C ILE A 59 -12.90 3.69 -16.32
N TRP A 60 -13.46 4.86 -16.03
CA TRP A 60 -14.17 5.17 -14.79
C TRP A 60 -15.64 5.51 -15.09
N ASN A 61 -16.58 4.75 -14.53
CA ASN A 61 -18.03 4.98 -14.71
C ASN A 61 -18.42 5.26 -16.19
N ASN A 62 -17.99 4.40 -17.12
CA ASN A 62 -18.15 4.54 -18.57
C ASN A 62 -17.40 5.73 -19.22
N GLN A 63 -16.60 6.48 -18.46
CA GLN A 63 -15.77 7.55 -18.98
C GLN A 63 -14.34 7.03 -19.19
N PRO A 64 -13.79 7.06 -20.41
CA PRO A 64 -12.44 6.64 -20.68
C PRO A 64 -11.43 7.59 -20.05
N ILE A 65 -10.38 7.04 -19.43
CA ILE A 65 -9.23 7.78 -18.93
C ILE A 65 -8.24 7.90 -20.08
N LEU A 66 -8.08 9.12 -20.56
CA LEU A 66 -7.20 9.46 -21.69
C LEU A 66 -5.93 10.14 -21.18
N GLY A 67 -4.80 9.79 -21.77
CA GLY A 67 -3.51 10.42 -21.53
C GLY A 67 -3.25 11.65 -22.41
N PRO A 68 -2.02 12.21 -22.35
CA PRO A 68 -1.64 13.48 -22.97
C PRO A 68 -1.85 13.55 -24.49
N LYS A 69 -1.85 12.43 -25.21
CA LYS A 69 -2.13 12.43 -26.66
C LYS A 69 -3.54 12.91 -26.99
N ASN A 70 -4.49 12.70 -26.09
CA ASN A 70 -5.90 12.98 -26.31
C ASN A 70 -6.45 14.05 -25.35
N LYS A 71 -5.66 14.50 -24.38
CA LYS A 71 -6.12 15.44 -23.36
C LYS A 71 -5.03 16.41 -22.95
N LEU A 72 -5.26 17.69 -23.15
CA LEU A 72 -4.30 18.77 -22.87
C LEU A 72 -3.99 18.91 -21.36
N VAL A 73 -5.00 18.70 -20.50
CA VAL A 73 -4.84 18.82 -19.04
C VAL A 73 -4.89 17.42 -18.42
N VAL A 74 -3.78 17.04 -17.78
CA VAL A 74 -3.64 15.74 -17.12
C VAL A 74 -4.62 15.59 -15.95
N GLY A 75 -5.13 14.38 -15.79
CA GLY A 75 -6.05 14.01 -14.70
C GLY A 75 -7.52 14.37 -14.98
N HIS A 76 -8.38 13.99 -14.07
CA HIS A 76 -9.82 14.20 -14.12
C HIS A 76 -10.32 14.85 -12.84
N GLY A 77 -11.40 15.68 -12.93
CA GLY A 77 -11.96 16.39 -11.78
C GLY A 77 -12.42 15.48 -10.64
N PHE A 78 -12.90 14.29 -11.01
CA PHE A 78 -13.36 13.25 -10.09
C PHE A 78 -12.24 12.40 -9.46
N MET A 79 -10.99 12.54 -9.95
CA MET A 79 -9.84 11.72 -9.53
C MET A 79 -8.73 12.58 -8.92
N LYS A 80 -8.04 12.04 -7.92
CA LYS A 80 -6.83 12.64 -7.35
C LYS A 80 -5.73 11.60 -7.23
N TYR A 81 -4.50 12.04 -7.50
CA TYR A 81 -3.28 11.25 -7.35
C TYR A 81 -2.36 11.92 -6.32
N VAL A 82 -1.96 11.15 -5.34
CA VAL A 82 -0.93 11.54 -4.36
C VAL A 82 0.33 10.77 -4.72
N ALA A 83 1.27 11.47 -5.33
CA ALA A 83 2.58 10.94 -5.68
C ALA A 83 3.48 10.85 -4.44
N GLN A 84 4.55 10.09 -4.55
CA GLN A 84 5.59 9.99 -3.52
C GLN A 84 6.28 11.34 -3.27
N GLU A 85 6.44 12.18 -4.29
CA GLU A 85 6.88 13.57 -4.15
C GLU A 85 5.65 14.48 -4.05
N PHE A 86 5.65 15.37 -3.05
CA PHE A 86 4.48 16.22 -2.75
C PHE A 86 4.49 17.49 -3.57
N ASP A 87 3.50 17.68 -4.43
CA ASP A 87 3.25 18.95 -5.13
C ASP A 87 2.53 19.93 -4.20
N LEU A 88 3.24 20.49 -3.22
CA LEU A 88 2.72 21.46 -2.26
C LEU A 88 3.26 22.86 -2.51
N MET A 89 2.49 23.88 -2.15
CA MET A 89 2.91 25.27 -2.17
C MET A 89 3.74 25.60 -0.92
N PRO A 90 5.08 25.72 -1.00
CA PRO A 90 5.94 25.75 0.17
C PRO A 90 5.78 27.04 1.01
N TYR A 91 5.42 28.14 0.39
CA TYR A 91 5.34 29.46 1.03
C TYR A 91 3.97 29.81 1.59
N THR A 92 2.97 28.96 1.38
CA THR A 92 1.62 29.10 1.94
C THR A 92 1.42 28.21 3.15
N SER A 93 0.39 28.51 3.94
CA SER A 93 0.05 27.73 5.13
C SER A 93 -0.54 26.34 4.81
N VAL A 94 -0.63 25.49 5.84
CA VAL A 94 -1.34 24.21 5.77
C VAL A 94 -2.78 24.41 5.30
N SER A 95 -3.51 25.33 5.94
CA SER A 95 -4.90 25.66 5.59
C SER A 95 -5.06 26.12 4.15
N GLU A 96 -4.15 26.97 3.66
CA GLU A 96 -4.17 27.45 2.27
C GLU A 96 -3.87 26.32 1.28
N ASN A 97 -2.92 25.45 1.58
CA ASN A 97 -2.65 24.26 0.76
C ASN A 97 -3.86 23.34 0.67
N ILE A 98 -4.45 22.96 1.81
CA ILE A 98 -5.62 22.07 1.86
C ILE A 98 -6.80 22.72 1.12
N GLY A 99 -7.04 24.02 1.38
CA GLY A 99 -8.14 24.77 0.80
C GLY A 99 -7.92 25.27 -0.63
N SER A 100 -6.76 25.01 -1.25
CA SER A 100 -6.38 25.58 -2.55
C SER A 100 -7.36 25.29 -3.70
N TYR A 101 -8.00 24.15 -3.67
CA TYR A 101 -9.00 23.75 -4.67
C TYR A 101 -10.45 24.00 -4.27
N LEU A 102 -10.69 24.53 -3.05
CA LEU A 102 -12.03 24.85 -2.57
C LEU A 102 -12.44 26.26 -3.02
N SER A 103 -13.75 26.45 -3.20
CA SER A 103 -14.31 27.74 -3.63
C SER A 103 -14.08 28.84 -2.58
N ASN A 104 -13.68 30.02 -3.04
CA ASN A 104 -13.57 31.21 -2.18
C ASN A 104 -14.91 31.97 -2.03
N PHE A 105 -15.94 31.59 -2.80
CA PHE A 105 -17.27 32.18 -2.69
C PHE A 105 -18.02 31.81 -1.41
N TYR A 106 -17.60 30.69 -0.78
CA TYR A 106 -18.21 30.15 0.45
C TYR A 106 -17.14 30.02 1.56
N PRO A 107 -16.67 31.13 2.15
CA PRO A 107 -15.53 31.13 3.07
C PRO A 107 -15.77 30.32 4.34
N THR A 108 -16.99 30.33 4.86
CA THR A 108 -17.36 29.54 6.07
C THR A 108 -17.31 28.04 5.80
N GLU A 109 -17.89 27.59 4.68
CA GLU A 109 -17.85 26.18 4.28
C GLU A 109 -16.42 25.73 3.99
N LYS A 110 -15.63 26.56 3.30
CA LYS A 110 -14.21 26.31 3.04
C LYS A 110 -13.46 26.12 4.36
N LYS A 111 -13.65 27.02 5.34
CA LYS A 111 -12.98 26.95 6.65
C LYS A 111 -13.39 25.67 7.40
N SER A 112 -14.67 25.37 7.46
CA SER A 112 -15.18 24.13 8.10
C SER A 112 -14.61 22.89 7.43
N ARG A 113 -14.54 22.87 6.10
CA ARG A 113 -13.99 21.74 5.35
C ARG A 113 -12.50 21.55 5.60
N VAL A 114 -11.73 22.63 5.63
CA VAL A 114 -10.29 22.59 5.94
C VAL A 114 -10.08 22.05 7.36
N GLN A 115 -10.88 22.52 8.33
CA GLN A 115 -10.78 22.06 9.72
C GLN A 115 -11.07 20.54 9.83
N GLU A 116 -12.15 20.05 9.21
CA GLU A 116 -12.45 18.62 9.13
C GLU A 116 -11.25 17.81 8.61
N LEU A 117 -10.59 18.31 7.58
CA LEU A 117 -9.46 17.59 6.95
C LEU A 117 -8.18 17.67 7.79
N VAL A 118 -7.94 18.78 8.48
CA VAL A 118 -6.84 18.92 9.45
C VAL A 118 -6.96 17.86 10.54
N GLU A 119 -8.18 17.62 11.06
CA GLU A 119 -8.46 16.57 12.04
C GLU A 119 -8.24 15.16 11.48
N VAL A 120 -8.73 14.88 10.25
CA VAL A 120 -8.54 13.58 9.57
C VAL A 120 -7.06 13.21 9.46
N VAL A 121 -6.19 14.20 9.17
CA VAL A 121 -4.75 13.97 9.00
C VAL A 121 -3.91 14.33 10.24
N GLU A 122 -4.53 14.64 11.37
CA GLU A 122 -3.89 14.95 12.66
C GLU A 122 -2.85 16.09 12.54
N LEU A 123 -3.25 17.21 11.94
CA LEU A 123 -2.43 18.42 11.78
C LEU A 123 -2.97 19.61 12.59
N GLU A 124 -3.75 19.36 13.64
CA GLU A 124 -4.24 20.39 14.56
C GLU A 124 -3.07 21.16 15.17
N GLY A 125 -3.21 22.47 15.19
CA GLY A 125 -2.18 23.42 15.66
C GLY A 125 -1.15 23.80 14.60
N PHE A 126 -1.18 23.20 13.39
CA PHE A 126 -0.29 23.54 12.28
C PHE A 126 -0.98 24.36 11.19
N GLU A 127 -2.25 24.71 11.34
CA GLU A 127 -3.10 25.33 10.32
C GLU A 127 -2.46 26.55 9.65
N ASN A 128 -1.80 27.39 10.45
CA ASN A 128 -1.15 28.62 10.01
C ASN A 128 0.35 28.46 9.69
N THR A 129 0.90 27.26 9.88
CA THR A 129 2.32 26.99 9.61
C THR A 129 2.56 26.91 8.10
N LYS A 130 3.58 27.60 7.60
CA LYS A 130 3.98 27.48 6.18
C LYS A 130 4.55 26.09 5.92
N VAL A 131 4.18 25.50 4.79
CA VAL A 131 4.54 24.12 4.42
C VAL A 131 6.05 23.90 4.33
N GLN A 132 6.83 24.93 3.96
CA GLN A 132 8.30 24.82 3.94
C GLN A 132 8.91 24.42 5.29
N PHE A 133 8.29 24.78 6.41
CA PHE A 133 8.77 24.51 7.76
C PHE A 133 8.29 23.15 8.33
N LEU A 134 7.49 22.42 7.58
CA LEU A 134 6.99 21.11 7.99
C LEU A 134 8.02 20.00 7.76
N SER A 135 7.97 18.95 8.59
CA SER A 135 8.68 17.70 8.35
C SER A 135 8.15 16.97 7.12
N GLY A 136 8.90 15.98 6.59
CA GLY A 136 8.45 15.15 5.47
C GLY A 136 7.10 14.48 5.71
N GLY A 137 6.91 13.89 6.89
CA GLY A 137 5.65 13.25 7.26
C GLY A 137 4.50 14.23 7.45
N GLN A 138 4.75 15.46 7.93
CA GLN A 138 3.74 16.52 7.98
C GLN A 138 3.35 16.98 6.57
N LYS A 139 4.31 17.15 5.66
CA LYS A 139 4.04 17.46 4.24
C LYS A 139 3.20 16.38 3.59
N GLN A 140 3.51 15.11 3.83
CA GLN A 140 2.71 13.99 3.31
C GLN A 140 1.26 14.06 3.79
N ARG A 141 1.03 14.36 5.07
CA ARG A 141 -0.31 14.55 5.64
C ARG A 141 -1.06 15.74 5.00
N VAL A 142 -0.39 16.85 4.72
CA VAL A 142 -1.00 17.97 3.97
C VAL A 142 -1.39 17.54 2.55
N ALA A 143 -0.54 16.78 1.85
CA ALA A 143 -0.84 16.28 0.51
C ALA A 143 -2.06 15.36 0.49
N LEU A 144 -2.18 14.45 1.47
CA LEU A 144 -3.35 13.58 1.64
C LEU A 144 -4.64 14.40 1.88
N ALA A 145 -4.61 15.35 2.82
CA ALA A 145 -5.75 16.23 3.10
C ALA A 145 -6.18 17.03 1.88
N ARG A 146 -5.22 17.65 1.17
CA ARG A 146 -5.45 18.40 -0.07
C ARG A 146 -6.09 17.54 -1.16
N ALA A 147 -5.66 16.30 -1.30
CA ALA A 147 -6.17 15.38 -2.31
C ALA A 147 -7.66 15.05 -2.08
N ILE A 148 -8.09 14.88 -0.83
CA ILE A 148 -9.48 14.56 -0.49
C ILE A 148 -10.37 15.80 -0.28
N ALA A 149 -9.81 17.02 -0.42
CA ALA A 149 -10.53 18.28 -0.13
C ALA A 149 -11.82 18.43 -0.94
N LYS A 150 -11.80 18.14 -2.23
CA LYS A 150 -12.97 18.21 -3.14
C LYS A 150 -13.83 16.94 -3.15
N ARG A 151 -13.61 15.99 -2.23
CA ARG A 151 -14.31 14.70 -2.22
C ARG A 151 -14.26 14.02 -3.59
N PRO A 152 -13.08 13.60 -4.06
CA PRO A 152 -12.97 12.87 -5.32
C PRO A 152 -13.78 11.57 -5.26
N GLU A 153 -14.16 11.04 -6.42
CA GLU A 153 -14.80 9.71 -6.50
C GLU A 153 -13.79 8.58 -6.35
N ILE A 154 -12.53 8.85 -6.76
CA ILE A 154 -11.42 7.91 -6.66
C ILE A 154 -10.11 8.63 -6.29
N ILE A 155 -9.33 8.01 -5.42
CA ILE A 155 -8.00 8.47 -5.03
C ILE A 155 -6.95 7.40 -5.37
N LEU A 156 -5.83 7.86 -5.92
CA LEU A 156 -4.66 7.05 -6.22
C LEU A 156 -3.55 7.45 -5.26
N LEU A 157 -3.00 6.49 -4.53
CA LEU A 157 -2.01 6.70 -3.48
C LEU A 157 -0.73 5.92 -3.80
N ASP A 158 0.38 6.63 -3.98
CA ASP A 158 1.69 6.03 -4.20
C ASP A 158 2.53 6.14 -2.94
N GLU A 159 2.65 5.03 -2.21
CA GLU A 159 3.33 4.91 -0.91
C GLU A 159 2.89 5.98 0.12
N PRO A 160 1.58 6.07 0.44
CA PRO A 160 1.01 7.21 1.16
C PRO A 160 1.52 7.40 2.60
N PHE A 161 2.23 6.43 3.17
CA PHE A 161 2.70 6.48 4.55
C PHE A 161 4.21 6.29 4.72
N SER A 162 4.98 6.36 3.62
CA SER A 162 6.43 6.07 3.63
C SER A 162 7.27 7.05 4.48
N HIS A 163 6.87 8.33 4.53
CA HIS A 163 7.60 9.37 5.28
C HIS A 163 7.02 9.65 6.68
N ILE A 164 6.02 8.86 7.11
CA ILE A 164 5.32 9.10 8.38
C ILE A 164 5.93 8.27 9.50
N ASP A 165 6.19 8.91 10.64
CA ASP A 165 6.71 8.25 11.83
C ASP A 165 5.78 7.14 12.33
N ASN A 166 6.34 6.03 12.78
CA ASN A 166 5.59 4.88 13.27
C ASN A 166 4.58 5.23 14.38
N PHE A 167 4.88 6.24 15.22
CA PHE A 167 4.00 6.70 16.30
C PHE A 167 2.66 7.28 15.79
N LYS A 168 2.67 7.93 14.61
CA LYS A 168 1.50 8.56 14.01
C LYS A 168 0.89 7.75 12.86
N LYS A 169 1.64 6.81 12.32
CA LYS A 169 1.27 6.04 11.14
C LYS A 169 -0.04 5.27 11.31
N GLN A 170 -0.22 4.62 12.46
CA GLN A 170 -1.39 3.77 12.70
C GLN A 170 -2.69 4.58 12.91
N SER A 171 -2.63 5.71 13.64
CA SER A 171 -3.80 6.57 13.82
C SER A 171 -4.23 7.22 12.51
N LEU A 172 -3.27 7.75 11.77
CA LEU A 172 -3.53 8.36 10.45
C LEU A 172 -4.15 7.37 9.46
N ARG A 173 -3.64 6.13 9.39
CA ARG A 173 -4.21 5.06 8.56
C ARG A 173 -5.70 4.86 8.88
N ARG A 174 -6.02 4.66 10.16
CA ARG A 174 -7.41 4.47 10.60
C ARG A 174 -8.30 5.64 10.20
N ASN A 175 -7.85 6.87 10.44
CA ASN A 175 -8.62 8.07 10.15
C ASN A 175 -8.85 8.23 8.63
N LEU A 176 -7.78 8.08 7.83
CA LEU A 176 -7.87 8.24 6.37
C LEU A 176 -8.77 7.18 5.74
N PHE A 177 -8.55 5.89 6.04
CA PHE A 177 -9.36 4.82 5.43
C PHE A 177 -10.80 4.83 5.92
N ALA A 178 -11.06 5.16 7.21
CA ALA A 178 -12.41 5.38 7.69
C ALA A 178 -13.10 6.54 6.95
N TYR A 179 -12.37 7.63 6.70
CA TYR A 179 -12.86 8.76 5.91
C TYR A 179 -13.20 8.35 4.47
N LEU A 180 -12.29 7.62 3.78
CA LEU A 180 -12.51 7.15 2.41
C LEU A 180 -13.75 6.25 2.32
N LYS A 181 -13.88 5.29 3.24
CA LYS A 181 -15.01 4.37 3.29
C LYS A 181 -16.34 5.06 3.59
N LYS A 182 -16.37 5.97 4.59
CA LYS A 182 -17.55 6.78 4.92
C LYS A 182 -18.06 7.60 3.73
N ASN A 183 -17.15 8.14 2.94
CA ASN A 183 -17.47 8.99 1.78
C ASN A 183 -17.59 8.20 0.46
N LYS A 184 -17.50 6.86 0.50
CA LYS A 184 -17.54 5.97 -0.67
C LYS A 184 -16.51 6.34 -1.75
N ILE A 185 -15.33 6.82 -1.35
CA ILE A 185 -14.23 7.14 -2.24
C ILE A 185 -13.49 5.85 -2.58
N ALA A 186 -13.42 5.48 -3.86
CA ALA A 186 -12.60 4.36 -4.31
C ALA A 186 -11.11 4.68 -4.10
N CYS A 187 -10.32 3.67 -3.76
CA CYS A 187 -8.89 3.84 -3.52
C CYS A 187 -8.09 2.82 -4.33
N VAL A 188 -7.05 3.28 -5.04
CA VAL A 188 -6.01 2.39 -5.56
C VAL A 188 -4.70 2.81 -4.91
N MET A 189 -4.10 1.91 -4.16
CA MET A 189 -2.91 2.20 -3.35
C MET A 189 -1.75 1.29 -3.75
N ALA A 190 -0.61 1.88 -4.13
CA ALA A 190 0.65 1.16 -4.21
C ALA A 190 1.35 1.24 -2.85
N THR A 191 1.72 0.10 -2.28
CA THR A 191 2.39 0.03 -0.98
C THR A 191 3.32 -1.19 -0.89
N HIS A 192 4.33 -1.07 -0.05
CA HIS A 192 5.19 -2.17 0.39
C HIS A 192 4.93 -2.57 1.86
N ASP A 193 3.93 -1.97 2.50
CA ASP A 193 3.59 -2.22 3.90
C ASP A 193 2.40 -3.18 4.01
N LYS A 194 2.63 -4.35 4.58
CA LYS A 194 1.59 -5.38 4.76
C LYS A 194 0.44 -4.93 5.64
N ASP A 195 0.69 -4.02 6.61
CA ASP A 195 -0.34 -3.53 7.50
C ASP A 195 -1.35 -2.65 6.74
N ASP A 196 -0.90 -1.92 5.70
CA ASP A 196 -1.80 -1.17 4.82
C ASP A 196 -2.75 -2.14 4.10
N VAL A 197 -2.20 -3.25 3.60
CA VAL A 197 -2.94 -4.23 2.80
C VAL A 197 -3.90 -5.02 3.67
N LEU A 198 -3.38 -5.67 4.73
CA LEU A 198 -4.17 -6.59 5.56
C LEU A 198 -5.32 -5.90 6.32
N ALA A 199 -5.11 -4.63 6.72
CA ALA A 199 -6.10 -3.93 7.53
C ALA A 199 -7.12 -3.12 6.72
N TYR A 200 -6.77 -2.67 5.51
CA TYR A 200 -7.56 -1.65 4.81
C TYR A 200 -7.90 -1.96 3.35
N ALA A 201 -7.24 -2.93 2.71
CA ALA A 201 -7.55 -3.27 1.33
C ALA A 201 -8.70 -4.30 1.25
N ASP A 202 -9.64 -4.07 0.35
CA ASP A 202 -10.70 -5.03 0.00
C ASP A 202 -10.17 -6.05 -1.02
N GLN A 203 -9.20 -5.64 -1.86
CA GLN A 203 -8.52 -6.51 -2.82
C GLN A 203 -7.00 -6.23 -2.81
N MET A 204 -6.20 -7.25 -3.05
CA MET A 204 -4.76 -7.18 -3.21
C MET A 204 -4.35 -7.70 -4.59
N MET A 205 -3.62 -6.88 -5.35
CA MET A 205 -2.98 -7.27 -6.60
C MET A 205 -1.47 -7.41 -6.38
N VAL A 206 -0.91 -8.55 -6.71
CA VAL A 206 0.54 -8.78 -6.70
C VAL A 206 1.08 -8.59 -8.10
N LEU A 207 1.92 -7.56 -8.27
CA LEU A 207 2.55 -7.19 -9.53
C LEU A 207 4.03 -7.59 -9.51
N HIS A 208 4.45 -8.42 -10.45
CA HIS A 208 5.84 -8.86 -10.59
C HIS A 208 6.29 -8.73 -12.05
N LYS A 209 7.39 -8.02 -12.29
CA LYS A 209 7.96 -7.77 -13.63
C LYS A 209 6.94 -7.31 -14.69
N GLY A 210 5.99 -6.48 -14.24
CA GLY A 210 4.95 -5.91 -15.09
C GLY A 210 3.74 -6.80 -15.33
N GLU A 211 3.67 -7.98 -14.75
CA GLU A 211 2.56 -8.93 -14.86
C GLU A 211 1.84 -9.09 -13.53
N VAL A 212 0.53 -9.32 -13.59
CA VAL A 212 -0.27 -9.66 -12.41
C VAL A 212 -0.06 -11.14 -12.10
N MET A 213 0.56 -11.44 -10.96
CA MET A 213 0.72 -12.82 -10.49
C MET A 213 -0.58 -13.35 -9.88
N ARG A 214 -1.23 -12.51 -9.06
CA ARG A 214 -2.49 -12.87 -8.38
C ARG A 214 -3.25 -11.61 -7.99
N THR A 215 -4.58 -11.68 -8.06
CA THR A 215 -5.50 -10.70 -7.47
C THR A 215 -6.56 -11.46 -6.68
N ASP A 216 -6.70 -11.14 -5.40
CA ASP A 216 -7.65 -11.82 -4.50
C ASP A 216 -7.85 -10.96 -3.23
N LEU A 217 -8.68 -11.44 -2.30
CA LEU A 217 -8.76 -10.90 -0.95
C LEU A 217 -7.39 -11.01 -0.26
N PRO A 218 -6.93 -9.97 0.48
CA PRO A 218 -5.67 -10.03 1.21
C PRO A 218 -5.53 -11.25 2.13
N SER A 219 -6.62 -11.63 2.80
CA SER A 219 -6.65 -12.82 3.66
C SER A 219 -6.46 -14.13 2.91
N ALA A 220 -7.01 -14.25 1.70
CA ALA A 220 -6.85 -15.45 0.87
C ALA A 220 -5.41 -15.58 0.36
N ILE A 221 -4.80 -14.46 -0.08
CA ILE A 221 -3.40 -14.43 -0.52
C ILE A 221 -2.45 -14.73 0.66
N TYR A 222 -2.74 -14.17 1.85
CA TYR A 222 -1.98 -14.44 3.06
C TYR A 222 -2.03 -15.92 3.47
N SER A 223 -3.22 -16.50 3.47
CA SER A 223 -3.42 -17.90 3.92
C SER A 223 -2.83 -18.92 2.96
N ASN A 224 -2.75 -18.61 1.66
CA ASN A 224 -2.16 -19.46 0.64
C ASN A 224 -1.31 -18.61 -0.34
N PRO A 225 -0.06 -18.29 0.00
CA PRO A 225 0.76 -17.36 -0.80
C PRO A 225 1.21 -17.95 -2.16
N GLU A 226 1.22 -19.27 -2.35
CA GLU A 226 1.57 -20.00 -3.58
C GLU A 226 2.96 -19.68 -4.17
N HIS A 227 3.57 -18.56 -3.83
CA HIS A 227 4.85 -18.11 -4.36
C HIS A 227 5.71 -17.46 -3.28
N PRO A 228 7.04 -17.76 -3.22
CA PRO A 228 7.97 -17.20 -2.24
C PRO A 228 7.93 -15.65 -2.14
N LEU A 229 7.83 -14.96 -3.26
CA LEU A 229 7.74 -13.50 -3.30
C LEU A 229 6.50 -12.97 -2.54
N ILE A 230 5.37 -13.68 -2.65
CA ILE A 230 4.14 -13.32 -1.93
C ILE A 230 4.29 -13.59 -0.44
N ALA A 231 4.86 -14.75 -0.07
CA ALA A 231 5.13 -15.06 1.33
C ALA A 231 6.07 -14.04 1.98
N ALA A 232 7.16 -13.68 1.28
CA ALA A 232 8.14 -12.68 1.73
C ALA A 232 7.52 -11.30 2.01
N PHE A 233 6.50 -10.90 1.25
CA PHE A 233 5.79 -9.64 1.51
C PHE A 233 5.13 -9.61 2.89
N PHE A 234 4.59 -10.73 3.35
CA PHE A 234 3.89 -10.79 4.63
C PHE A 234 4.81 -11.03 5.83
N GLY A 235 5.95 -11.66 5.63
CA GLY A 235 6.92 -11.89 6.71
C GLY A 235 7.89 -13.03 6.45
N GLU A 236 8.58 -13.42 7.51
CA GLU A 236 9.50 -14.54 7.46
C GLU A 236 8.75 -15.85 7.20
N TYR A 237 9.24 -16.60 6.23
CA TYR A 237 8.69 -17.87 5.81
C TYR A 237 9.81 -18.90 5.60
N SER A 238 9.44 -20.14 5.54
CA SER A 238 10.33 -21.28 5.24
C SER A 238 9.68 -22.16 4.20
N THR A 239 10.48 -22.78 3.35
CA THR A 239 10.02 -23.82 2.43
C THR A 239 10.37 -25.17 3.04
N ILE A 240 9.37 -25.99 3.31
CA ILE A 240 9.54 -27.34 3.88
C ILE A 240 8.76 -28.30 2.98
N GLU A 241 9.47 -29.30 2.43
CA GLU A 241 8.90 -30.29 1.50
C GLU A 241 8.16 -29.66 0.30
N GLY A 242 8.66 -28.51 -0.18
CA GLY A 242 8.08 -27.76 -1.32
C GLY A 242 6.90 -26.86 -0.97
N GLU A 243 6.47 -26.81 0.29
CA GLU A 243 5.39 -25.95 0.75
C GLU A 243 5.90 -24.76 1.57
N LEU A 244 5.18 -23.63 1.52
CA LEU A 244 5.52 -22.40 2.21
C LEU A 244 4.84 -22.34 3.59
N TYR A 245 5.62 -22.11 4.63
CA TYR A 245 5.14 -21.93 6.00
C TYR A 245 5.66 -20.63 6.58
N TYR A 246 4.78 -19.80 7.10
CA TYR A 246 5.21 -18.64 7.88
C TYR A 246 5.80 -19.05 9.22
N ALA A 247 6.69 -18.23 9.75
CA ALA A 247 7.37 -18.52 11.01
C ALA A 247 6.44 -18.82 12.21
N HIS A 248 5.18 -18.34 12.20
CA HIS A 248 4.20 -18.65 13.24
C HIS A 248 3.48 -19.99 13.06
N GLN A 249 3.58 -20.59 11.89
CA GLN A 249 3.00 -21.90 11.57
C GLN A 249 3.95 -23.05 11.91
N ILE A 250 5.20 -22.76 12.21
CA ILE A 250 6.22 -23.74 12.63
C ILE A 250 6.34 -23.62 14.15
N VAL A 251 6.06 -24.71 14.87
CA VAL A 251 5.91 -24.69 16.34
C VAL A 251 6.77 -25.79 16.97
N LEU A 252 7.41 -25.45 18.09
CA LEU A 252 8.14 -26.43 18.91
C LEU A 252 7.20 -27.52 19.46
N THR A 253 7.68 -28.75 19.49
CA THR A 253 6.97 -29.91 20.04
C THR A 253 7.96 -30.96 20.51
N ASP A 254 7.56 -31.80 21.47
CA ASP A 254 8.38 -32.93 21.94
C ASP A 254 8.12 -34.22 21.13
N LYS A 255 7.15 -34.23 20.22
CA LYS A 255 6.60 -35.45 19.60
C LYS A 255 6.74 -35.49 18.07
N SER A 256 7.73 -34.81 17.49
CA SER A 256 7.90 -34.81 16.03
C SER A 256 9.23 -35.39 15.58
N SER A 257 9.24 -35.99 14.39
CA SER A 257 10.45 -36.44 13.69
C SER A 257 11.17 -35.31 12.97
N LEU A 258 10.50 -34.18 12.74
CA LEU A 258 11.10 -33.00 12.09
C LEU A 258 12.04 -32.32 13.08
N LYS A 259 13.35 -32.50 12.91
CA LYS A 259 14.38 -31.94 13.81
C LYS A 259 15.20 -30.89 13.12
N ALA A 260 15.40 -29.75 13.79
CA ALA A 260 16.24 -28.69 13.33
C ALA A 260 17.29 -28.27 14.38
N VAL A 261 18.41 -27.73 13.93
CA VAL A 261 19.48 -27.21 14.78
C VAL A 261 19.36 -25.69 14.84
N VAL A 262 19.14 -25.15 16.04
CA VAL A 262 19.02 -23.70 16.27
C VAL A 262 20.35 -23.01 15.94
N LYS A 263 20.27 -21.93 15.19
CA LYS A 263 21.40 -21.05 14.84
C LYS A 263 21.39 -19.77 15.68
N HIS A 264 20.27 -19.04 15.62
CA HIS A 264 20.13 -17.76 16.30
C HIS A 264 18.73 -17.55 16.85
N SER A 265 18.64 -16.78 17.95
CA SER A 265 17.38 -16.34 18.57
C SER A 265 17.30 -14.80 18.56
N PHE A 266 16.46 -14.22 17.70
CA PHE A 266 16.31 -12.76 17.57
C PHE A 266 15.09 -12.26 18.36
N TYR A 267 15.29 -11.40 19.35
CA TYR A 267 14.20 -10.80 20.11
C TYR A 267 13.40 -9.80 19.26
N LYS A 268 12.09 -9.98 19.19
CA LYS A 268 11.14 -9.17 18.42
C LYS A 268 10.05 -8.50 19.29
N GLY A 269 10.30 -8.31 20.57
CA GLY A 269 9.37 -7.71 21.52
C GLY A 269 8.52 -8.75 22.24
N ASN A 270 7.49 -9.28 21.63
CA ASN A 270 6.57 -10.25 22.22
C ASN A 270 6.87 -11.72 21.87
N TYR A 271 7.90 -11.97 21.08
CA TYR A 271 8.39 -13.30 20.72
C TYR A 271 9.86 -13.26 20.32
N PHE A 272 10.46 -14.42 20.20
CA PHE A 272 11.75 -14.60 19.54
C PHE A 272 11.52 -15.21 18.16
N LEU A 273 12.14 -14.62 17.12
CA LEU A 273 12.29 -15.27 15.83
C LEU A 273 13.51 -16.17 15.91
N ILE A 274 13.29 -17.45 15.72
CA ILE A 274 14.35 -18.45 15.78
C ILE A 274 14.75 -18.81 14.36
N GLU A 275 16.03 -18.69 14.07
CA GLU A 275 16.64 -19.21 12.86
C GLU A 275 17.24 -20.59 13.17
N ALA A 276 16.91 -21.58 12.38
CA ALA A 276 17.39 -22.92 12.55
C ALA A 276 17.72 -23.59 11.19
N SER A 277 18.58 -24.60 11.22
CA SER A 277 18.89 -25.41 10.05
C SER A 277 18.09 -26.71 10.11
N LEU A 278 17.30 -26.95 9.08
CA LEU A 278 16.60 -28.21 8.84
C LEU A 278 17.25 -28.90 7.64
N ASN A 279 17.99 -29.95 7.87
CA ASN A 279 18.92 -30.52 6.89
C ASN A 279 19.95 -29.46 6.44
N GLU A 280 19.90 -29.00 5.19
CA GLU A 280 20.74 -27.93 4.66
C GLU A 280 19.99 -26.58 4.50
N ASP A 281 18.66 -26.59 4.68
CA ASP A 281 17.82 -25.41 4.51
C ASP A 281 17.74 -24.57 5.79
N VAL A 282 17.64 -23.25 5.62
CA VAL A 282 17.38 -22.32 6.72
C VAL A 282 15.88 -22.17 6.90
N ILE A 283 15.42 -22.36 8.13
CA ILE A 283 14.02 -22.19 8.51
C ILE A 283 13.88 -21.16 9.62
N TYR A 284 12.71 -20.53 9.68
CA TYR A 284 12.35 -19.54 10.70
C TYR A 284 11.09 -19.97 11.43
N PHE A 285 11.10 -19.88 12.77
CA PHE A 285 9.90 -20.10 13.56
C PHE A 285 9.81 -19.11 14.73
N LYS A 286 8.59 -18.92 15.25
CA LYS A 286 8.35 -18.05 16.41
C LYS A 286 8.28 -18.87 17.68
N ASN A 287 8.97 -18.37 18.74
CA ASN A 287 8.89 -18.94 20.07
C ASN A 287 8.73 -17.85 21.13
N PRO A 288 7.95 -18.06 22.21
CA PRO A 288 7.80 -17.07 23.28
C PRO A 288 9.11 -16.74 24.02
N THR A 289 10.03 -17.69 24.10
CA THR A 289 11.33 -17.56 24.78
C THR A 289 12.48 -17.80 23.80
N ALA A 290 13.67 -17.32 24.15
CA ALA A 290 14.89 -17.67 23.42
C ALA A 290 15.11 -19.19 23.47
N VAL A 291 15.69 -19.72 22.42
CA VAL A 291 16.14 -21.12 22.33
C VAL A 291 17.67 -21.11 22.24
N GLU A 292 18.30 -22.04 22.95
CA GLU A 292 19.77 -22.12 23.03
C GLU A 292 20.38 -22.45 21.65
N GLU A 293 21.43 -21.74 21.29
CA GLU A 293 22.14 -21.97 20.02
C GLU A 293 22.78 -23.37 20.02
N ASN A 294 22.81 -23.98 18.84
CA ASN A 294 23.27 -25.36 18.59
C ASN A 294 22.42 -26.46 19.26
N SER A 295 21.33 -26.11 19.95
CA SER A 295 20.35 -27.10 20.44
C SER A 295 19.58 -27.75 19.30
N VAL A 296 19.23 -29.02 19.46
CA VAL A 296 18.35 -29.75 18.53
C VAL A 296 16.93 -29.63 19.03
N VAL A 297 16.06 -29.13 18.19
CA VAL A 297 14.63 -28.95 18.49
C VAL A 297 13.77 -29.79 17.57
N SER A 298 12.64 -30.25 18.09
CA SER A 298 11.62 -30.94 17.28
C SER A 298 10.51 -29.93 16.93
N LEU A 299 10.05 -29.97 15.68
CA LEU A 299 9.12 -28.99 15.12
C LEU A 299 7.87 -29.70 14.58
N THR A 300 6.74 -29.01 14.63
CA THR A 300 5.51 -29.43 13.95
C THR A 300 4.97 -28.28 13.11
N LEU A 301 4.35 -28.61 11.99
CA LEU A 301 3.76 -27.67 11.04
C LEU A 301 2.26 -27.54 11.32
N LYS A 302 1.77 -26.30 11.46
CA LYS A 302 0.35 -25.98 11.63
C LYS A 302 -0.10 -25.18 10.41
N ARG A 303 -1.17 -25.58 9.78
CA ARG A 303 -1.86 -24.82 8.74
C ARG A 303 -3.01 -24.01 9.31
#